data_cff11d06522ba4feee87c50c2c4f1f1c
#
_entry.id   cff11d06522ba4feee87c50c2c4f1f1c
#
_cell.length_a   1.000
_cell.length_b   1.000
_cell.length_c   1.000
_cell.angle_alpha   90.00
_cell.angle_beta   90.00
_cell.angle_gamma   90.00
#
_symmetry.space_group_name_H-M   'P 1'
#
loop_
_entity.id
_entity.type
_entity.pdbx_description
1 polymer ?
#
loop_
_entity_poly.entity_id
_entity_poly.type
_entity_poly.pdbx_seq_one_letter_code
_entity_poly.pdbx_strand_id
1 'polypeptide(L)'
;LHNMYSVPFKGSVELSLVDADGVVTKLAKRVEMLEGEMVELSFYSKVPKVKVWSHEHPNLYTSVITLKRADGAVVESTSCRTGFRKVEILDAKLLLNGRRLMINGVNLHEHNPATGHVVNRDLMLRDIVLMKRNNINAVRTSHYPQPTEWYDLCDEYGLLLVDEANIEAHGCGTGYQESYPDFHPSHRPEWKGAHHDRIRSMVERDKNHPSVIIWSMGNESSDGEVYTEAYRWIKERDSSRFVQFEQGYGGPNTDITCPMYPSMYEMREWAERENPTKPYIMCEYAHA
;
A
#
# COMPACT_ATOMS: atom_id res chain seq x y z
N LEU A 1 15.99 -8.17 13.57
CA LEU A 1 17.43 -8.47 13.47
C LEU A 1 17.62 -9.97 13.31
N HIS A 2 18.61 -10.35 12.52
CA HIS A 2 19.02 -11.74 12.37
C HIS A 2 20.54 -11.80 12.55
N ASN A 3 21.00 -12.57 13.54
CA ASN A 3 22.42 -12.79 13.73
C ASN A 3 22.93 -13.87 12.76
N MET A 4 23.46 -13.45 11.63
CA MET A 4 23.99 -14.36 10.57
C MET A 4 25.40 -14.89 10.89
N TYR A 5 26.01 -14.45 12.02
CA TYR A 5 27.34 -14.89 12.42
C TYR A 5 27.29 -16.07 13.38
N SER A 6 28.35 -16.87 13.39
CA SER A 6 28.53 -18.03 14.27
C SER A 6 29.01 -17.68 15.68
N VAL A 7 28.78 -16.44 16.11
CA VAL A 7 29.13 -15.97 17.47
C VAL A 7 28.00 -15.13 18.04
N PRO A 8 27.77 -15.14 19.36
CA PRO A 8 26.79 -14.28 19.97
C PRO A 8 27.09 -12.79 19.73
N PHE A 9 26.00 -12.03 19.52
CA PHE A 9 26.08 -10.59 19.36
C PHE A 9 25.55 -9.88 20.62
N LYS A 10 26.25 -8.83 21.05
CA LYS A 10 25.81 -7.89 22.10
C LYS A 10 25.96 -6.47 21.61
N GLY A 11 24.91 -5.68 21.79
CA GLY A 11 24.92 -4.30 21.32
C GLY A 11 23.63 -3.54 21.61
N SER A 12 23.33 -2.59 20.76
CA SER A 12 22.11 -1.80 20.83
C SER A 12 21.59 -1.45 19.45
N VAL A 13 20.28 -1.28 19.36
CA VAL A 13 19.63 -0.68 18.20
C VAL A 13 19.14 0.69 18.58
N GLU A 14 19.49 1.68 17.77
CA GLU A 14 19.01 3.06 17.88
C GLU A 14 18.03 3.32 16.73
N LEU A 15 16.90 3.93 17.05
CA LEU A 15 15.94 4.49 16.08
C LEU A 15 15.94 6.00 16.25
N SER A 16 16.30 6.72 15.19
CA SER A 16 16.22 8.19 15.13
C SER A 16 15.20 8.60 14.09
N LEU A 17 14.31 9.52 14.45
CA LEU A 17 13.44 10.22 13.53
C LEU A 17 14.04 11.59 13.25
N VAL A 18 14.25 11.90 11.97
CA VAL A 18 14.96 13.10 11.53
C VAL A 18 14.07 13.88 10.55
N ASP A 19 14.06 15.19 10.65
CA ASP A 19 13.52 16.11 9.64
C ASP A 19 14.59 17.09 9.13
N ALA A 20 14.19 18.13 8.41
CA ALA A 20 15.10 19.11 7.87
C ALA A 20 15.84 19.93 8.97
N ASP A 21 15.25 20.03 10.16
CA ASP A 21 15.79 20.79 11.29
C ASP A 21 16.68 19.91 12.20
N GLY A 22 16.75 18.60 11.96
CA GLY A 22 17.59 17.66 12.68
C GLY A 22 16.84 16.51 13.34
N VAL A 23 17.39 15.97 14.45
CA VAL A 23 16.80 14.83 15.16
C VAL A 23 15.58 15.26 15.97
N VAL A 24 14.41 14.73 15.59
CA VAL A 24 13.12 14.99 16.25
C VAL A 24 12.96 14.12 17.50
N THR A 25 13.31 12.85 17.39
CA THR A 25 13.31 11.90 18.52
C THR A 25 14.32 10.80 18.31
N LYS A 26 14.79 10.24 19.42
CA LYS A 26 15.75 9.14 19.41
C LYS A 26 15.38 8.12 20.49
N LEU A 27 15.35 6.87 20.11
CA LEU A 27 15.07 5.73 20.99
C LEU A 27 16.20 4.72 20.86
N ALA A 28 16.49 3.98 21.93
CA ALA A 28 17.48 2.91 21.89
C ALA A 28 17.02 1.71 22.73
N LYS A 29 17.35 0.52 22.26
CA LYS A 29 17.19 -0.74 23.01
C LYS A 29 18.47 -1.55 22.95
N ARG A 30 18.84 -2.13 24.08
CA ARG A 30 19.90 -3.16 24.11
C ARG A 30 19.40 -4.44 23.46
N VAL A 31 20.30 -5.15 22.84
CA VAL A 31 20.04 -6.44 22.21
C VAL A 31 21.19 -7.39 22.48
N GLU A 32 20.84 -8.61 22.85
CA GLU A 32 21.75 -9.75 22.92
C GLU A 32 21.12 -10.85 22.06
N MET A 33 21.91 -11.48 21.21
CA MET A 33 21.44 -12.50 20.28
C MET A 33 22.43 -13.65 20.26
N LEU A 34 21.92 -14.87 20.28
CA LEU A 34 22.70 -16.07 20.04
C LEU A 34 23.02 -16.23 18.54
N GLU A 35 23.89 -17.17 18.22
CA GLU A 35 24.15 -17.58 16.84
C GLU A 35 22.86 -18.00 16.14
N GLY A 36 22.62 -17.48 14.92
CA GLY A 36 21.45 -17.77 14.12
C GLY A 36 20.12 -17.23 14.65
N GLU A 37 20.12 -16.53 15.79
CA GLU A 37 18.91 -16.03 16.42
C GLU A 37 18.30 -14.87 15.65
N MET A 38 16.96 -14.86 15.57
CA MET A 38 16.15 -13.74 15.09
C MET A 38 15.44 -13.05 16.24
N VAL A 39 15.57 -11.73 16.34
CA VAL A 39 14.94 -10.90 17.38
C VAL A 39 14.14 -9.78 16.73
N GLU A 40 12.89 -9.62 17.14
CA GLU A 40 12.04 -8.49 16.79
C GLU A 40 12.11 -7.42 17.89
N LEU A 41 12.32 -6.17 17.49
CA LEU A 41 12.35 -5.02 18.39
C LEU A 41 11.28 -4.00 17.95
N SER A 42 10.39 -3.68 18.86
CA SER A 42 9.37 -2.63 18.65
C SER A 42 9.75 -1.38 19.45
N PHE A 43 9.63 -0.21 18.83
CA PHE A 43 9.84 1.09 19.46
C PHE A 43 8.53 1.87 19.48
N TYR A 44 8.24 2.50 20.61
CA TYR A 44 7.05 3.33 20.81
C TYR A 44 7.44 4.68 21.40
N SER A 45 6.99 5.75 20.79
CA SER A 45 7.16 7.11 21.28
C SER A 45 6.02 8.01 20.84
N LYS A 46 5.73 9.02 21.65
CA LYS A 46 4.89 10.14 21.21
C LYS A 46 5.80 11.20 20.60
N VAL A 47 5.52 11.56 19.36
CA VAL A 47 6.21 12.64 18.66
C VAL A 47 5.30 13.86 18.64
N PRO A 48 5.52 14.88 19.51
CA PRO A 48 4.66 16.04 19.55
C PRO A 48 4.86 16.93 18.33
N LYS A 49 3.78 17.63 17.92
CA LYS A 49 3.80 18.63 16.83
C LYS A 49 4.28 18.09 15.49
N VAL A 50 3.98 16.81 15.20
CA VAL A 50 4.26 16.21 13.91
C VAL A 50 3.56 16.97 12.79
N LYS A 51 4.30 17.29 11.72
CA LYS A 51 3.74 17.76 10.45
C LYS A 51 3.18 16.52 9.72
N VAL A 52 1.86 16.42 9.63
CA VAL A 52 1.22 15.26 8.99
C VAL A 52 1.46 15.26 7.47
N TRP A 53 1.61 14.07 6.91
CA TRP A 53 1.68 13.87 5.48
C TRP A 53 0.27 13.89 4.85
N SER A 54 0.14 14.55 3.72
CA SER A 54 -1.05 14.47 2.86
C SER A 54 -0.64 14.70 1.40
N HIS A 55 -1.54 14.42 0.47
CA HIS A 55 -1.32 14.66 -0.95
C HIS A 55 -1.15 16.16 -1.30
N GLU A 56 -1.56 17.07 -0.44
CA GLU A 56 -1.35 18.52 -0.60
C GLU A 56 -0.12 19.03 0.17
N HIS A 57 0.21 18.36 1.28
CA HIS A 57 1.35 18.70 2.14
C HIS A 57 2.14 17.43 2.44
N PRO A 58 3.02 16.98 1.54
CA PRO A 58 3.74 15.71 1.66
C PRO A 58 4.93 15.81 2.63
N ASN A 59 4.65 16.12 3.90
CA ASN A 59 5.67 16.23 4.93
C ASN A 59 6.25 14.87 5.25
N LEU A 60 7.55 14.72 5.04
CA LEU A 60 8.29 13.49 5.27
C LEU A 60 9.36 13.69 6.33
N TYR A 61 9.56 12.65 7.10
CA TYR A 61 10.67 12.45 8.02
C TYR A 61 11.55 11.32 7.50
N THR A 62 12.74 11.17 8.06
CA THR A 62 13.59 10.01 7.82
C THR A 62 13.72 9.22 9.12
N SER A 63 13.28 7.98 9.11
CA SER A 63 13.58 7.02 10.18
C SER A 63 14.93 6.38 9.89
N VAL A 64 15.87 6.53 10.81
CA VAL A 64 17.22 5.93 10.71
C VAL A 64 17.37 4.88 11.82
N ILE A 65 17.64 3.66 11.43
CA ILE A 65 17.89 2.53 12.33
C ILE A 65 19.40 2.22 12.29
N THR A 66 20.04 2.24 13.45
CA THR A 66 21.49 1.99 13.57
C THR A 66 21.75 0.87 14.57
N LEU A 67 22.42 -0.18 14.11
CA LEU A 67 22.92 -1.27 14.94
C LEU A 67 24.34 -0.95 15.42
N LYS A 68 24.58 -1.02 16.72
CA LYS A 68 25.87 -0.75 17.35
C LYS A 68 26.34 -1.94 18.18
N ARG A 69 27.65 -2.17 18.25
CA ARG A 69 28.27 -3.07 19.20
C ARG A 69 28.26 -2.49 20.62
N ALA A 70 28.62 -3.33 21.59
CA ALA A 70 28.69 -2.93 22.99
C ALA A 70 29.72 -1.80 23.25
N ASP A 71 30.75 -1.70 22.43
CA ASP A 71 31.76 -0.63 22.45
C ASP A 71 31.30 0.69 21.78
N GLY A 72 30.07 0.69 21.20
CA GLY A 72 29.48 1.83 20.51
C GLY A 72 29.82 1.92 19.02
N ALA A 73 30.63 1.02 18.47
CA ALA A 73 30.95 1.00 17.05
C ALA A 73 29.70 0.65 16.21
N VAL A 74 29.46 1.41 15.14
CA VAL A 74 28.36 1.15 14.21
C VAL A 74 28.65 -0.12 13.41
N VAL A 75 27.72 -1.05 13.42
CA VAL A 75 27.75 -2.28 12.63
C VAL A 75 27.05 -2.07 11.30
N GLU A 76 25.83 -1.51 11.37
CA GLU A 76 24.97 -1.31 10.21
C GLU A 76 24.04 -0.13 10.46
N SER A 77 23.65 0.54 9.38
CA SER A 77 22.63 1.58 9.43
C SER A 77 21.75 1.50 8.21
N THR A 78 20.44 1.61 8.42
CA THR A 78 19.44 1.66 7.34
C THR A 78 18.48 2.79 7.60
N SER A 79 17.81 3.25 6.55
CA SER A 79 16.82 4.32 6.68
C SER A 79 15.66 4.13 5.74
N CYS A 80 14.51 4.69 6.12
CA CYS A 80 13.35 4.83 5.24
C CYS A 80 12.68 6.19 5.46
N ARG A 81 11.99 6.68 4.43
CA ARG A 81 11.11 7.84 4.55
C ARG A 81 9.88 7.46 5.37
N THR A 82 9.38 8.38 6.17
CA THR A 82 8.24 8.15 7.08
C THR A 82 7.31 9.35 7.01
N GLY A 83 6.05 9.10 6.64
CA GLY A 83 5.00 10.11 6.68
C GLY A 83 3.93 9.75 7.71
N PHE A 84 3.60 10.69 8.58
CA PHE A 84 2.56 10.51 9.59
C PHE A 84 1.20 10.89 9.01
N ARG A 85 0.31 9.95 8.89
CA ARG A 85 -1.04 10.15 8.39
C ARG A 85 -2.02 9.19 9.03
N LYS A 86 -3.30 9.51 8.96
CA LYS A 86 -4.40 8.63 9.35
C LYS A 86 -5.39 8.51 8.20
N VAL A 87 -5.69 7.28 7.80
CA VAL A 87 -6.74 6.98 6.82
C VAL A 87 -7.91 6.35 7.58
N GLU A 88 -9.13 6.83 7.33
CA GLU A 88 -10.32 6.38 8.04
C GLU A 88 -11.49 6.23 7.08
N ILE A 89 -12.40 5.31 7.38
CA ILE A 89 -13.74 5.27 6.79
C ILE A 89 -14.74 5.62 7.91
N LEU A 90 -15.51 6.66 7.70
CA LEU A 90 -16.58 7.11 8.60
C LEU A 90 -17.80 7.50 7.77
N ASP A 91 -18.97 6.95 8.10
CA ASP A 91 -20.22 7.19 7.39
C ASP A 91 -20.08 6.98 5.86
N ALA A 92 -19.48 5.87 5.47
CA ALA A 92 -19.16 5.54 4.08
C ALA A 92 -18.32 6.60 3.33
N LYS A 93 -17.55 7.41 4.05
CA LYS A 93 -16.64 8.40 3.49
C LYS A 93 -15.20 8.04 3.83
N LEU A 94 -14.33 8.12 2.83
CA LEU A 94 -12.89 8.01 3.05
C LEU A 94 -12.39 9.35 3.59
N LEU A 95 -11.60 9.29 4.66
CA LEU A 95 -10.98 10.47 5.27
C LEU A 95 -9.46 10.30 5.30
N LEU A 96 -8.75 11.40 5.10
CA LEU A 96 -7.32 11.53 5.33
C LEU A 96 -7.10 12.62 6.40
N ASN A 97 -6.46 12.24 7.51
CA ASN A 97 -6.21 13.13 8.65
C ASN A 97 -7.49 13.82 9.17
N GLY A 98 -8.60 13.06 9.23
CA GLY A 98 -9.90 13.55 9.71
C GLY A 98 -10.66 14.43 8.71
N ARG A 99 -10.18 14.65 7.50
CA ARG A 99 -10.86 15.41 6.45
C ARG A 99 -11.34 14.47 5.34
N ARG A 100 -12.54 14.72 4.82
CA ARG A 100 -13.08 13.96 3.70
C ARG A 100 -12.13 14.02 2.52
N LEU A 101 -11.78 12.86 2.01
CA LEU A 101 -10.95 12.69 0.82
C LEU A 101 -11.84 12.36 -0.39
N MET A 102 -11.73 13.17 -1.43
CA MET A 102 -12.28 12.85 -2.75
C MET A 102 -11.14 12.34 -3.63
N ILE A 103 -11.32 11.15 -4.17
CA ILE A 103 -10.36 10.56 -5.10
C ILE A 103 -10.64 11.09 -6.51
N ASN A 104 -9.69 11.86 -7.03
CA ASN A 104 -9.59 12.26 -8.43
C ASN A 104 -8.41 11.49 -9.01
N GLY A 105 -8.64 10.23 -9.36
CA GLY A 105 -7.58 9.28 -9.67
C GLY A 105 -7.56 8.85 -11.13
N VAL A 106 -6.47 8.21 -11.50
CA VAL A 106 -6.28 7.54 -12.79
C VAL A 106 -5.68 6.16 -12.56
N ASN A 107 -5.84 5.28 -13.54
CA ASN A 107 -5.09 4.03 -13.61
C ASN A 107 -3.80 4.25 -14.40
N LEU A 108 -2.73 3.58 -14.02
CA LEU A 108 -1.43 3.73 -14.66
C LEU A 108 -0.82 2.36 -14.97
N HIS A 109 -0.51 2.15 -16.25
CA HIS A 109 0.37 1.09 -16.72
C HIS A 109 1.79 1.61 -16.93
N GLU A 110 2.79 0.74 -16.75
CA GLU A 110 4.16 1.00 -17.15
C GLU A 110 4.29 0.97 -18.67
N HIS A 111 4.15 2.13 -19.31
CA HIS A 111 4.25 2.22 -20.76
C HIS A 111 5.19 3.36 -21.19
N ASN A 112 6.10 3.01 -22.10
CA ASN A 112 6.94 3.98 -22.79
C ASN A 112 6.99 3.61 -24.27
N PRO A 113 6.73 4.55 -25.20
CA PRO A 113 6.70 4.25 -26.65
C PRO A 113 8.02 3.70 -27.19
N ALA A 114 9.15 4.05 -26.55
CA ALA A 114 10.48 3.64 -27.00
C ALA A 114 11.00 2.37 -26.32
N THR A 115 10.59 2.11 -25.06
CA THR A 115 11.18 1.06 -24.24
C THR A 115 10.16 0.02 -23.74
N GLY A 116 8.88 0.12 -24.16
CA GLY A 116 7.81 -0.78 -23.74
C GLY A 116 7.50 -0.63 -22.25
N HIS A 117 7.59 -1.71 -21.48
CA HIS A 117 7.36 -1.74 -20.03
C HIS A 117 8.57 -1.29 -19.20
N VAL A 118 9.63 -0.79 -19.80
CA VAL A 118 10.79 -0.26 -19.07
C VAL A 118 10.62 1.25 -18.88
N VAL A 119 10.29 1.64 -17.68
CA VAL A 119 10.14 3.05 -17.28
C VAL A 119 11.39 3.52 -16.53
N ASN A 120 11.63 4.82 -16.53
CA ASN A 120 12.73 5.44 -15.80
C ASN A 120 12.22 6.61 -14.96
N ARG A 121 13.09 7.13 -14.08
CA ARG A 121 12.77 8.23 -13.18
C ARG A 121 12.18 9.44 -13.87
N ASP A 122 12.76 9.86 -15.01
CA ASP A 122 12.33 11.06 -15.70
C ASP A 122 10.91 10.93 -16.25
N LEU A 123 10.56 9.74 -16.75
CA LEU A 123 9.19 9.45 -17.20
C LEU A 123 8.22 9.46 -16.02
N MET A 124 8.54 8.74 -14.94
CA MET A 124 7.71 8.70 -13.74
C MET A 124 7.47 10.09 -13.16
N LEU A 125 8.52 10.91 -13.06
CA LEU A 125 8.43 12.29 -12.58
C LEU A 125 7.55 13.16 -13.48
N ARG A 126 7.70 13.00 -14.79
CA ARG A 126 6.89 13.72 -15.78
C ARG A 126 5.41 13.38 -15.66
N ASP A 127 5.09 12.11 -15.46
CA ASP A 127 3.70 11.63 -15.25
C ASP A 127 3.13 12.21 -13.95
N ILE A 128 3.86 12.18 -12.86
CA ILE A 128 3.45 12.76 -11.58
C ILE A 128 3.19 14.26 -11.70
N VAL A 129 4.11 15.00 -12.32
CA VAL A 129 3.95 16.44 -12.53
C VAL A 129 2.73 16.75 -13.41
N LEU A 130 2.49 15.96 -14.46
CA LEU A 130 1.32 16.09 -15.32
C LEU A 130 0.03 15.84 -14.53
N MET A 131 -0.03 14.77 -13.74
CA MET A 131 -1.16 14.46 -12.88
C MET A 131 -1.45 15.60 -11.89
N LYS A 132 -0.44 16.07 -11.17
CA LYS A 132 -0.60 17.17 -10.20
C LYS A 132 -1.09 18.47 -10.86
N ARG A 133 -0.61 18.81 -12.06
CA ARG A 133 -1.06 19.98 -12.82
C ARG A 133 -2.51 19.89 -13.28
N ASN A 134 -3.06 18.68 -13.37
CA ASN A 134 -4.44 18.43 -13.77
C ASN A 134 -5.34 18.03 -12.58
N ASN A 135 -4.93 18.35 -11.35
CA ASN A 135 -5.67 18.05 -10.12
C ASN A 135 -5.98 16.56 -9.90
N ILE A 136 -5.17 15.68 -10.47
CA ILE A 136 -5.19 14.25 -10.16
C ILE A 136 -4.41 14.06 -8.86
N ASN A 137 -5.05 13.41 -7.88
CA ASN A 137 -4.49 13.22 -6.54
C ASN A 137 -4.21 11.77 -6.19
N ALA A 138 -4.63 10.82 -7.03
CA ALA A 138 -4.48 9.40 -6.77
C ALA A 138 -4.16 8.61 -8.04
N VAL A 139 -3.45 7.48 -7.86
CA VAL A 139 -3.17 6.51 -8.92
C VAL A 139 -3.46 5.11 -8.39
N ARG A 140 -4.14 4.30 -9.20
CA ARG A 140 -4.15 2.85 -9.05
C ARG A 140 -3.04 2.27 -9.92
N THR A 141 -2.18 1.46 -9.32
CA THR A 141 -1.09 0.79 -10.02
C THR A 141 -1.62 -0.42 -10.79
N SER A 142 -2.37 -0.16 -11.83
CA SER A 142 -3.05 -1.18 -12.63
C SER A 142 -2.07 -1.89 -13.58
N HIS A 143 -1.93 -3.20 -13.55
CA HIS A 143 -2.48 -4.17 -12.61
C HIS A 143 -1.34 -4.92 -11.94
N TYR A 144 -0.37 -4.19 -11.40
CA TYR A 144 0.86 -4.71 -10.76
C TYR A 144 1.59 -3.61 -9.99
N PRO A 145 2.37 -3.96 -8.96
CA PRO A 145 3.20 -2.99 -8.26
C PRO A 145 4.24 -2.36 -9.20
N GLN A 146 4.42 -1.05 -9.07
CA GLN A 146 5.35 -0.26 -9.86
C GLN A 146 6.81 -0.42 -9.36
N PRO A 147 7.84 0.10 -10.06
CA PRO A 147 9.20 0.20 -9.54
C PRO A 147 9.23 0.92 -8.19
N THR A 148 10.13 0.52 -7.30
CA THR A 148 10.22 1.08 -5.93
C THR A 148 10.37 2.61 -5.92
N GLU A 149 11.09 3.16 -6.89
CA GLU A 149 11.29 4.60 -7.03
C GLU A 149 9.97 5.37 -7.27
N TRP A 150 8.95 4.74 -7.88
CA TRP A 150 7.63 5.32 -8.06
C TRP A 150 6.99 5.70 -6.72
N TYR A 151 7.09 4.82 -5.73
CA TYR A 151 6.53 5.03 -4.40
C TYR A 151 7.25 6.16 -3.67
N ASP A 152 8.58 6.21 -3.77
CA ASP A 152 9.38 7.32 -3.21
C ASP A 152 8.95 8.66 -3.82
N LEU A 153 8.74 8.71 -5.13
CA LEU A 153 8.26 9.90 -5.81
C LEU A 153 6.83 10.27 -5.41
N CYS A 154 5.94 9.29 -5.27
CA CYS A 154 4.57 9.54 -4.80
C CYS A 154 4.54 10.07 -3.36
N ASP A 155 5.40 9.55 -2.49
CA ASP A 155 5.58 10.07 -1.14
C ASP A 155 6.06 11.52 -1.14
N GLU A 156 7.01 11.85 -2.00
CA GLU A 156 7.66 13.16 -2.10
C GLU A 156 6.74 14.22 -2.73
N TYR A 157 6.03 13.86 -3.79
CA TYR A 157 5.16 14.78 -4.53
C TYR A 157 3.70 14.80 -4.03
N GLY A 158 3.34 13.95 -3.11
CA GLY A 158 1.99 13.87 -2.55
C GLY A 158 0.99 13.31 -3.57
N LEU A 159 1.21 12.11 -4.04
CA LEU A 159 0.26 11.38 -4.88
C LEU A 159 -0.20 10.13 -4.10
N LEU A 160 -1.51 9.99 -3.93
CA LEU A 160 -2.10 8.85 -3.23
C LEU A 160 -2.04 7.59 -4.10
N LEU A 161 -1.83 6.44 -3.48
CA LEU A 161 -1.75 5.16 -4.20
C LEU A 161 -2.81 4.18 -3.72
N VAL A 162 -3.46 3.56 -4.69
CA VAL A 162 -4.10 2.26 -4.61
C VAL A 162 -3.11 1.27 -5.19
N ASP A 163 -2.39 0.58 -4.33
CA ASP A 163 -1.32 -0.34 -4.72
C ASP A 163 -1.88 -1.72 -5.00
N GLU A 164 -1.65 -2.24 -6.20
CA GLU A 164 -2.33 -3.43 -6.69
C GLU A 164 -1.38 -4.61 -6.88
N ALA A 165 -1.80 -5.76 -6.35
CA ALA A 165 -1.08 -7.01 -6.51
C ALA A 165 -1.13 -7.48 -7.97
N ASN A 166 -0.01 -8.03 -8.44
CA ASN A 166 0.11 -8.61 -9.78
C ASN A 166 -0.71 -9.89 -9.92
N ILE A 167 -2.04 -9.73 -9.93
CA ILE A 167 -3.02 -10.81 -10.13
C ILE A 167 -4.07 -10.31 -11.13
N GLU A 168 -4.13 -10.98 -12.26
CA GLU A 168 -5.08 -10.72 -13.34
C GLU A 168 -5.51 -12.06 -13.92
N ALA A 169 -6.81 -12.29 -14.03
CA ALA A 169 -7.35 -13.54 -14.55
C ALA A 169 -8.54 -13.34 -15.52
N HIS A 170 -8.67 -12.17 -16.12
CA HIS A 170 -9.72 -11.81 -17.06
C HIS A 170 -9.91 -12.87 -18.17
N GLY A 171 -8.83 -13.44 -18.67
CA GLY A 171 -8.87 -14.51 -19.67
C GLY A 171 -9.61 -15.78 -19.25
N CYS A 172 -9.82 -15.96 -17.93
CA CYS A 172 -10.63 -17.05 -17.38
C CYS A 172 -12.12 -16.70 -17.23
N GLY A 173 -12.54 -15.47 -17.62
CA GLY A 173 -13.87 -14.92 -17.42
C GLY A 173 -13.88 -13.84 -16.32
N THR A 174 -14.82 -12.90 -16.38
CA THR A 174 -14.84 -11.72 -15.49
C THR A 174 -15.57 -11.93 -14.17
N GLY A 175 -15.89 -13.16 -13.80
CA GLY A 175 -16.62 -13.44 -12.56
C GLY A 175 -18.09 -13.00 -12.52
N TYR A 176 -18.52 -12.15 -13.44
CA TYR A 176 -19.96 -11.86 -13.67
C TYR A 176 -20.73 -13.05 -14.24
N GLN A 177 -20.00 -14.03 -14.74
CA GLN A 177 -20.57 -15.28 -15.19
C GLN A 177 -20.32 -16.32 -14.11
N GLU A 178 -21.32 -16.61 -13.30
CA GLU A 178 -21.34 -17.73 -12.34
C GLU A 178 -21.02 -19.10 -13.00
N SER A 179 -20.78 -19.09 -14.32
CA SER A 179 -20.74 -20.29 -15.14
C SER A 179 -19.44 -21.08 -15.09
N TYR A 180 -18.32 -20.50 -14.59
CA TYR A 180 -17.02 -21.16 -14.66
C TYR A 180 -16.12 -20.93 -13.43
N PRO A 181 -16.60 -21.14 -12.18
CA PRO A 181 -15.72 -21.00 -11.00
C PRO A 181 -14.51 -21.94 -11.07
N ASP A 182 -14.67 -23.10 -11.72
CA ASP A 182 -13.60 -24.11 -11.83
C ASP A 182 -12.43 -23.69 -12.72
N PHE A 183 -12.60 -22.65 -13.56
CA PHE A 183 -11.52 -22.15 -14.42
C PHE A 183 -10.70 -21.03 -13.79
N HIS A 184 -11.26 -20.31 -12.83
CA HIS A 184 -10.53 -19.22 -12.18
C HIS A 184 -9.47 -19.73 -11.21
N PRO A 185 -8.23 -19.26 -11.33
CA PRO A 185 -7.16 -19.60 -10.40
C PRO A 185 -7.50 -19.35 -8.93
N SER A 186 -8.33 -18.32 -8.63
CA SER A 186 -8.74 -17.98 -7.27
C SER A 186 -9.57 -19.04 -6.55
N HIS A 187 -10.23 -19.95 -7.30
CA HIS A 187 -11.00 -21.07 -6.76
C HIS A 187 -10.21 -22.39 -6.71
N ARG A 188 -8.94 -22.37 -7.14
CA ARG A 188 -8.11 -23.55 -7.25
C ARG A 188 -7.05 -23.62 -6.17
N PRO A 189 -7.01 -24.69 -5.34
CA PRO A 189 -6.04 -24.81 -4.25
C PRO A 189 -4.59 -24.73 -4.69
N GLU A 190 -4.26 -25.25 -5.88
CA GLU A 190 -2.90 -25.22 -6.43
C GLU A 190 -2.37 -23.81 -6.74
N TRP A 191 -3.25 -22.82 -6.93
CA TRP A 191 -2.90 -21.43 -7.16
C TRP A 191 -2.85 -20.56 -5.90
N LYS A 192 -3.31 -21.10 -4.77
CA LYS A 192 -3.38 -20.37 -3.49
C LYS A 192 -2.04 -19.77 -3.09
N GLY A 193 -0.97 -20.57 -3.16
CA GLY A 193 0.38 -20.11 -2.83
C GLY A 193 0.83 -18.92 -3.68
N ALA A 194 0.55 -18.95 -4.98
CA ALA A 194 0.92 -17.89 -5.91
C ALA A 194 0.15 -16.57 -5.65
N HIS A 195 -1.14 -16.63 -5.31
CA HIS A 195 -1.93 -15.45 -4.94
C HIS A 195 -1.40 -14.82 -3.66
N HIS A 196 -1.23 -15.64 -2.61
CA HIS A 196 -0.76 -15.15 -1.31
C HIS A 196 0.65 -14.57 -1.41
N ASP A 197 1.54 -15.18 -2.18
CA ASP A 197 2.90 -14.67 -2.36
C ASP A 197 2.90 -13.28 -3.01
N ARG A 198 2.13 -13.06 -4.07
CA ARG A 198 2.03 -11.77 -4.74
C ARG A 198 1.49 -10.68 -3.82
N ILE A 199 0.38 -10.96 -3.13
CA ILE A 199 -0.24 -10.01 -2.20
C ILE A 199 0.70 -9.69 -1.04
N ARG A 200 1.32 -10.71 -0.43
CA ARG A 200 2.25 -10.53 0.67
C ARG A 200 3.50 -9.76 0.25
N SER A 201 4.08 -10.09 -0.89
CA SER A 201 5.26 -9.42 -1.41
C SER A 201 5.01 -7.93 -1.65
N MET A 202 3.86 -7.56 -2.23
CA MET A 202 3.45 -6.17 -2.38
C MET A 202 3.35 -5.46 -1.03
N VAL A 203 2.56 -6.00 -0.10
CA VAL A 203 2.34 -5.38 1.21
C VAL A 203 3.65 -5.25 1.99
N GLU A 204 4.47 -6.30 2.05
CA GLU A 204 5.74 -6.27 2.79
C GLU A 204 6.75 -5.31 2.17
N ARG A 205 6.78 -5.16 0.86
CA ARG A 205 7.65 -4.22 0.17
C ARG A 205 7.23 -2.77 0.43
N ASP A 206 5.92 -2.47 0.31
CA ASP A 206 5.43 -1.10 0.16
C ASP A 206 4.76 -0.52 1.42
N LYS A 207 4.67 -1.30 2.51
CA LYS A 207 4.02 -0.91 3.78
C LYS A 207 4.57 0.37 4.43
N ASN A 208 5.78 0.78 4.11
CA ASN A 208 6.40 1.97 4.70
C ASN A 208 6.07 3.27 3.94
N HIS A 209 5.44 3.18 2.76
CA HIS A 209 5.10 4.35 1.96
C HIS A 209 3.81 5.02 2.44
N PRO A 210 3.85 6.29 2.89
CA PRO A 210 2.65 7.01 3.33
C PRO A 210 1.67 7.29 2.18
N SER A 211 2.12 7.35 0.94
CA SER A 211 1.30 7.51 -0.26
C SER A 211 0.34 6.34 -0.47
N VAL A 212 0.74 5.11 -0.14
CA VAL A 212 -0.15 3.95 -0.22
C VAL A 212 -1.23 4.06 0.85
N ILE A 213 -2.48 4.22 0.45
CA ILE A 213 -3.63 4.36 1.34
C ILE A 213 -4.63 3.21 1.24
N ILE A 214 -4.57 2.46 0.14
CA ILE A 214 -5.43 1.31 -0.15
C ILE A 214 -4.57 0.20 -0.75
N TRP A 215 -4.76 -1.01 -0.26
CA TRP A 215 -4.26 -2.25 -0.87
C TRP A 215 -5.30 -2.82 -1.81
N SER A 216 -4.94 -3.09 -3.06
CA SER A 216 -5.79 -3.78 -4.03
C SER A 216 -5.30 -5.21 -4.23
N MET A 217 -6.18 -6.18 -4.07
CA MET A 217 -5.79 -7.59 -4.07
C MET A 217 -5.63 -8.19 -5.47
N GLY A 218 -5.95 -7.44 -6.51
CA GLY A 218 -5.83 -7.86 -7.91
C GLY A 218 -6.96 -7.31 -8.76
N ASN A 219 -6.96 -7.71 -10.03
CA ASN A 219 -7.90 -7.27 -11.04
C ASN A 219 -8.61 -8.49 -11.67
N GLU A 220 -9.91 -8.36 -11.92
CA GLU A 220 -10.75 -9.27 -12.73
C GLU A 220 -10.47 -10.77 -12.53
N SER A 221 -10.37 -11.23 -11.29
CA SER A 221 -9.87 -12.56 -10.95
C SER A 221 -10.80 -13.43 -10.12
N SER A 222 -12.08 -13.10 -10.07
CA SER A 222 -13.15 -13.79 -9.33
C SER A 222 -12.89 -13.91 -7.82
N ASP A 223 -13.92 -13.77 -6.99
CA ASP A 223 -13.79 -13.78 -5.52
C ASP A 223 -13.83 -15.23 -4.96
N GLY A 224 -12.67 -15.87 -4.95
CA GLY A 224 -12.48 -17.19 -4.34
C GLY A 224 -12.03 -17.12 -2.89
N GLU A 225 -11.98 -18.28 -2.22
CA GLU A 225 -11.56 -18.41 -0.82
C GLU A 225 -10.16 -17.81 -0.56
N VAL A 226 -9.29 -17.84 -1.55
CA VAL A 226 -7.94 -17.27 -1.47
C VAL A 226 -7.97 -15.77 -1.13
N TYR A 227 -8.96 -15.02 -1.61
CA TYR A 227 -9.11 -13.60 -1.31
C TYR A 227 -9.67 -13.35 0.09
N THR A 228 -10.52 -14.24 0.60
CA THR A 228 -10.97 -14.18 2.01
C THR A 228 -9.79 -14.33 2.98
N GLU A 229 -8.90 -15.26 2.70
CA GLU A 229 -7.69 -15.47 3.51
C GLU A 229 -6.70 -14.31 3.35
N ALA A 230 -6.48 -13.84 2.13
CA ALA A 230 -5.60 -12.71 1.84
C ALA A 230 -6.10 -11.42 2.51
N TYR A 231 -7.40 -11.11 2.42
CA TYR A 231 -8.02 -9.98 3.11
C TYR A 231 -7.75 -10.02 4.61
N ARG A 232 -8.02 -11.17 5.24
CA ARG A 232 -7.79 -11.37 6.68
C ARG A 232 -6.32 -11.13 7.03
N TRP A 233 -5.41 -11.71 6.26
CA TRP A 233 -3.97 -11.54 6.47
C TRP A 233 -3.54 -10.07 6.33
N ILE A 234 -4.02 -9.34 5.33
CA ILE A 234 -3.71 -7.91 5.17
C ILE A 234 -4.18 -7.13 6.40
N LYS A 235 -5.43 -7.35 6.85
CA LYS A 235 -6.00 -6.63 7.99
C LYS A 235 -5.26 -6.92 9.30
N GLU A 236 -4.74 -8.12 9.48
CA GLU A 236 -3.90 -8.50 10.61
C GLU A 236 -2.49 -7.87 10.51
N ARG A 237 -1.93 -7.84 9.29
CA ARG A 237 -0.58 -7.33 9.05
C ARG A 237 -0.50 -5.81 9.02
N ASP A 238 -1.49 -5.16 8.45
CA ASP A 238 -1.57 -3.70 8.32
C ASP A 238 -2.99 -3.20 8.57
N SER A 239 -3.27 -2.82 9.80
CA SER A 239 -4.55 -2.23 10.20
C SER A 239 -4.68 -0.74 9.84
N SER A 240 -3.65 -0.11 9.27
CA SER A 240 -3.61 1.33 8.99
C SER A 240 -4.14 1.70 7.61
N ARG A 241 -4.43 0.70 6.76
CA ARG A 241 -4.91 0.85 5.40
C ARG A 241 -6.15 0.03 5.15
N PHE A 242 -6.88 0.42 4.12
CA PHE A 242 -8.07 -0.31 3.66
C PHE A 242 -7.73 -1.23 2.50
N VAL A 243 -8.59 -2.21 2.28
CA VAL A 243 -8.45 -3.19 1.20
C VAL A 243 -9.54 -2.95 0.17
N GLN A 244 -9.14 -2.95 -1.10
CA GLN A 244 -10.02 -2.90 -2.25
C GLN A 244 -9.93 -4.23 -3.02
N PHE A 245 -11.07 -4.70 -3.49
CA PHE A 245 -11.17 -5.80 -4.43
C PHE A 245 -12.50 -5.70 -5.19
N GLU A 246 -12.45 -5.41 -6.50
CA GLU A 246 -13.66 -5.11 -7.28
C GLU A 246 -14.56 -6.33 -7.42
N GLN A 247 -14.00 -7.53 -7.59
CA GLN A 247 -14.76 -8.79 -7.65
C GLN A 247 -15.38 -9.20 -6.32
N GLY A 248 -15.03 -8.52 -5.23
CA GLY A 248 -15.71 -8.65 -3.95
C GLY A 248 -17.08 -7.95 -3.90
N TYR A 249 -17.46 -7.17 -4.93
CA TYR A 249 -18.77 -6.50 -5.08
C TYR A 249 -19.28 -5.78 -3.82
N GLY A 250 -18.37 -5.20 -3.04
CA GLY A 250 -18.71 -4.60 -1.75
C GLY A 250 -19.02 -5.61 -0.63
N GLY A 251 -18.76 -6.90 -0.85
CA GLY A 251 -18.90 -8.00 0.11
C GLY A 251 -17.82 -8.01 1.21
N PRO A 252 -17.63 -9.12 1.91
CA PRO A 252 -16.78 -9.20 3.11
C PRO A 252 -15.29 -9.05 2.83
N ASN A 253 -14.84 -9.31 1.61
CA ASN A 253 -13.43 -9.31 1.22
C ASN A 253 -12.91 -7.94 0.73
N THR A 254 -13.66 -6.87 0.94
CA THR A 254 -13.27 -5.51 0.56
C THR A 254 -13.81 -4.49 1.56
N ASP A 255 -13.07 -3.44 1.84
CA ASP A 255 -13.52 -2.31 2.67
C ASP A 255 -14.22 -1.22 1.83
N ILE A 256 -14.14 -1.32 0.50
CA ILE A 256 -14.59 -0.29 -0.46
C ILE A 256 -15.51 -0.95 -1.49
N THR A 257 -16.59 -0.29 -1.85
CA THR A 257 -17.37 -0.64 -3.04
C THR A 257 -16.66 0.00 -4.24
N CYS A 258 -16.01 -0.81 -5.06
CA CYS A 258 -15.14 -0.33 -6.14
C CYS A 258 -15.54 -0.93 -7.50
N PRO A 259 -16.66 -0.49 -8.10
CA PRO A 259 -17.10 -1.00 -9.37
C PRO A 259 -16.24 -0.49 -10.54
N MET A 260 -16.29 -1.23 -11.65
CA MET A 260 -15.82 -0.80 -12.96
C MET A 260 -16.98 -0.28 -13.78
N TYR A 261 -16.76 0.83 -14.48
CA TYR A 261 -17.67 1.43 -15.46
C TYR A 261 -19.16 1.50 -15.05
N PRO A 262 -19.48 1.87 -13.79
CA PRO A 262 -20.86 1.90 -13.33
C PRO A 262 -21.67 2.93 -14.12
N SER A 263 -22.89 2.57 -14.47
CA SER A 263 -23.85 3.48 -15.08
C SER A 263 -24.27 4.58 -14.10
N MET A 264 -24.79 5.69 -14.64
CA MET A 264 -25.37 6.76 -13.80
C MET A 264 -26.53 6.26 -12.93
N TYR A 265 -27.24 5.22 -13.37
CA TYR A 265 -28.30 4.59 -12.61
C TYR A 265 -27.74 3.86 -11.38
N GLU A 266 -26.73 3.01 -11.54
CA GLU A 266 -26.09 2.27 -10.43
C GLU A 266 -25.45 3.22 -9.42
N MET A 267 -24.81 4.31 -9.89
CA MET A 267 -24.25 5.32 -8.99
C MET A 267 -25.35 6.01 -8.16
N ARG A 268 -26.51 6.30 -8.77
CA ARG A 268 -27.66 6.90 -8.08
C ARG A 268 -28.25 5.91 -7.08
N GLU A 269 -28.50 4.68 -7.47
CA GLU A 269 -28.97 3.64 -6.53
C GLU A 269 -28.07 3.50 -5.32
N TRP A 270 -26.75 3.54 -5.53
CA TRP A 270 -25.83 3.48 -4.41
C TRP A 270 -25.94 4.73 -3.53
N ALA A 271 -26.03 5.92 -4.12
CA ALA A 271 -26.11 7.18 -3.39
C ALA A 271 -27.41 7.33 -2.56
N GLU A 272 -28.49 6.68 -3.00
CA GLU A 272 -29.81 6.67 -2.36
C GLU A 272 -29.96 5.57 -1.30
N ARG A 273 -28.94 4.71 -1.11
CA ARG A 273 -28.99 3.66 -0.08
C ARG A 273 -29.06 4.25 1.32
N GLU A 274 -29.95 3.69 2.13
CA GLU A 274 -30.01 4.00 3.54
C GLU A 274 -28.79 3.38 4.27
N ASN A 275 -28.06 4.22 5.03
CA ASN A 275 -26.94 3.79 5.88
C ASN A 275 -25.84 2.98 5.18
N PRO A 276 -25.24 3.49 4.10
CA PRO A 276 -24.11 2.80 3.47
C PRO A 276 -22.93 2.73 4.47
N THR A 277 -22.26 1.58 4.52
CA THR A 277 -21.14 1.34 5.44
C THR A 277 -19.77 1.46 4.78
N LYS A 278 -19.72 1.37 3.47
CA LYS A 278 -18.48 1.40 2.68
C LYS A 278 -18.49 2.58 1.70
N PRO A 279 -17.36 3.25 1.48
CA PRO A 279 -17.28 4.27 0.44
C PRO A 279 -17.43 3.64 -0.96
N TYR A 280 -17.91 4.46 -1.89
CA TYR A 280 -18.01 4.10 -3.30
C TYR A 280 -16.91 4.82 -4.08
N ILE A 281 -15.96 4.06 -4.59
CA ILE A 281 -14.80 4.57 -5.32
C ILE A 281 -14.64 3.70 -6.56
N MET A 282 -14.95 4.22 -7.72
CA MET A 282 -14.76 3.51 -8.98
C MET A 282 -13.29 3.18 -9.18
N CYS A 283 -12.96 1.90 -9.37
CA CYS A 283 -11.59 1.52 -9.72
C CYS A 283 -11.31 1.76 -11.21
N GLU A 284 -12.34 1.73 -12.05
CA GLU A 284 -12.27 2.08 -13.48
C GLU A 284 -13.54 2.84 -13.88
N TYR A 285 -13.37 3.99 -14.56
CA TYR A 285 -14.51 4.82 -14.96
C TYR A 285 -14.55 5.15 -16.46
N ALA A 286 -13.42 5.06 -17.15
CA ALA A 286 -13.31 5.27 -18.58
C ALA A 286 -12.23 4.34 -19.16
N HIS A 287 -12.56 3.66 -20.23
CA HIS A 287 -11.63 2.86 -21.01
C HIS A 287 -11.14 3.69 -22.20
N ALA A 288 -9.82 3.76 -22.43
CA ALA A 288 -9.24 4.47 -23.56
C ALA A 288 -9.25 3.62 -24.83
#